data_cd3e47af3112cf784c48faf9c533ee0a
#
_entry.id   cd3e47af3112cf784c48faf9c533ee0a
#
_cell.length_a   1.000
_cell.length_b   1.000
_cell.length_c   1.000
_cell.angle_alpha   90.00
_cell.angle_beta   90.00
_cell.angle_gamma   90.00
#
_symmetry.space_group_name_H-M   'P 1'
#
loop_
_entity.id
_entity.type
_entity.pdbx_description
1 polymer ?
#
loop_
_entity_poly.entity_id
_entity_poly.type
_entity_poly.pdbx_seq_one_letter_code
_entity_poly.pdbx_strand_id
1 'polypeptide(L)'
;MDESTTFTVACIVIGLLLVAMTMGGSFVARLPLSAAMLYLLVGWGIGPAGIGLVDLDPYDDAKLLERLTEIAVLISLFTAGLKLEMPLRDRRWRIPVQLASVSMLVTVAAVTAIGFFLLELPLGAAVLLAGILAPTDPVLASDVQVEVPSDRDRLRFGLTGEGGLNDGTAFPFVMLGLGLLALHPLGEWGWRWWTVDVLWAVAAGLGIGYLLGALVGRAVIFLRTHHREALGADEFIALGLIALAYGVALAFKGYGFLAVFAAGLALRRIDEPMGQATAGAGPPPAPPDLSQLSAADLMPDPNDPRPQAATSPQQAPAVMMLALERFNAQLERFTEVFIVLAVGALLTRVVWQPALLWFVPLMFLVVRPLAVAIGLLGTGVTGKQRTLMGWFGIRGIGSLYYLMYAIVHGLDRDTAETLIGLTLGVVVASIVAHGVSVTPLMKRYRARPRADKPAGAPDTPAGR
;
A
#
# COMPACT_ATOMS: atom_id res chain seq x y z
N MET A 1 -24.11 28.46 -5.06
CA MET A 1 -23.90 28.34 -6.52
C MET A 1 -24.95 27.40 -7.06
N ASP A 2 -25.45 27.62 -8.28
CA ASP A 2 -26.27 26.60 -8.90
C ASP A 2 -25.45 25.38 -9.32
N GLU A 3 -26.09 24.23 -9.53
CA GLU A 3 -25.46 22.96 -9.81
C GLU A 3 -24.54 23.01 -11.06
N SER A 4 -24.98 23.76 -12.10
CA SER A 4 -24.19 23.95 -13.34
C SER A 4 -22.92 24.76 -13.10
N THR A 5 -22.97 25.81 -12.30
CA THR A 5 -21.80 26.61 -11.94
C THR A 5 -20.82 25.83 -11.07
N THR A 6 -21.33 25.04 -10.13
CA THR A 6 -20.51 24.15 -9.28
C THR A 6 -19.76 23.13 -10.11
N PHE A 7 -20.44 22.46 -11.05
CA PHE A 7 -19.82 21.53 -11.98
C PHE A 7 -18.74 22.18 -12.85
N THR A 8 -19.03 23.36 -13.40
CA THR A 8 -18.07 24.11 -14.23
C THR A 8 -16.81 24.48 -13.45
N VAL A 9 -16.97 25.00 -12.22
CA VAL A 9 -15.83 25.33 -11.35
C VAL A 9 -15.04 24.07 -10.96
N ALA A 10 -15.72 22.96 -10.68
CA ALA A 10 -15.08 21.70 -10.40
C ALA A 10 -14.20 21.23 -11.56
N CYS A 11 -14.72 21.26 -12.79
CA CYS A 11 -13.95 20.92 -13.99
C CYS A 11 -12.70 21.82 -14.17
N ILE A 12 -12.84 23.13 -13.94
CA ILE A 12 -11.71 24.07 -14.03
C ILE A 12 -10.67 23.75 -12.95
N VAL A 13 -11.08 23.58 -11.71
CA VAL A 13 -10.16 23.30 -10.58
C VAL A 13 -9.44 21.96 -10.79
N ILE A 14 -10.17 20.90 -11.14
CA ILE A 14 -9.56 19.58 -11.40
C ILE A 14 -8.59 19.67 -12.58
N GLY A 15 -8.99 20.33 -13.68
CA GLY A 15 -8.13 20.50 -14.84
C GLY A 15 -6.86 21.29 -14.53
N LEU A 16 -6.96 22.40 -13.83
CA LEU A 16 -5.81 23.20 -13.40
C LEU A 16 -4.89 22.39 -12.47
N LEU A 17 -5.45 21.63 -11.56
CA LEU A 17 -4.70 20.79 -10.62
C LEU A 17 -3.89 19.72 -11.35
N LEU A 18 -4.51 18.98 -12.27
CA LEU A 18 -3.84 17.95 -13.06
C LEU A 18 -2.72 18.54 -13.95
N VAL A 19 -2.96 19.68 -14.59
CA VAL A 19 -1.94 20.38 -15.37
C VAL A 19 -0.82 20.90 -14.48
N ALA A 20 -1.14 21.53 -13.34
CA ALA A 20 -0.16 22.03 -12.38
C ALA A 20 0.71 20.91 -11.80
N MET A 21 0.14 19.72 -11.54
CA MET A 21 0.89 18.54 -11.11
C MET A 21 1.94 18.12 -12.15
N THR A 22 1.55 18.10 -13.42
CA THR A 22 2.46 17.73 -14.50
C THR A 22 3.57 18.76 -14.69
N MET A 23 3.24 20.05 -14.68
CA MET A 23 4.20 21.14 -14.85
C MET A 23 5.03 21.39 -13.59
N GLY A 24 4.43 21.21 -12.42
CA GLY A 24 5.04 21.48 -11.13
C GLY A 24 5.96 20.38 -10.61
N GLY A 25 5.96 19.17 -11.20
CA GLY A 25 6.71 18.02 -10.69
C GLY A 25 8.20 18.32 -10.46
N SER A 26 8.85 19.03 -11.39
CA SER A 26 10.25 19.46 -11.26
C SER A 26 10.46 20.56 -10.22
N PHE A 27 9.45 21.41 -10.00
CA PHE A 27 9.49 22.47 -8.99
C PHE A 27 9.26 21.92 -7.59
N VAL A 28 8.26 21.04 -7.44
CA VAL A 28 7.93 20.34 -6.18
C VAL A 28 9.10 19.51 -5.70
N ALA A 29 9.81 18.82 -6.61
CA ALA A 29 11.01 18.06 -6.28
C ALA A 29 12.16 18.91 -5.68
N ARG A 30 12.13 20.24 -5.82
CA ARG A 30 13.10 21.16 -5.22
C ARG A 30 12.66 21.68 -3.85
N LEU A 31 11.38 21.56 -3.53
CA LEU A 31 10.84 21.96 -2.22
C LEU A 31 11.06 20.84 -1.21
N PRO A 32 11.23 21.16 0.07
CA PRO A 32 11.25 20.17 1.15
C PRO A 32 9.83 19.71 1.53
N LEU A 33 8.95 19.54 0.54
CA LEU A 33 7.54 19.20 0.70
C LEU A 33 7.22 17.98 -0.16
N SER A 34 6.43 17.05 0.36
CA SER A 34 5.89 15.97 -0.45
C SER A 34 4.70 16.46 -1.29
N ALA A 35 4.43 15.77 -2.40
CA ALA A 35 3.25 16.04 -3.22
C ALA A 35 1.95 15.93 -2.41
N ALA A 36 1.86 14.94 -1.52
CA ALA A 36 0.72 14.74 -0.64
C ALA A 36 0.41 15.96 0.26
N MET A 37 1.44 16.67 0.75
CA MET A 37 1.22 17.91 1.53
C MET A 37 0.56 18.99 0.70
N LEU A 38 0.92 19.12 -0.58
CA LEU A 38 0.30 20.09 -1.48
C LEU A 38 -1.14 19.70 -1.80
N TYR A 39 -1.41 18.43 -2.03
CA TYR A 39 -2.79 17.94 -2.25
C TYR A 39 -3.66 18.16 -1.02
N LEU A 40 -3.12 17.93 0.17
CA LEU A 40 -3.82 18.19 1.43
C LEU A 40 -4.20 19.66 1.56
N LEU A 41 -3.27 20.59 1.26
CA LEU A 41 -3.50 22.02 1.30
C LEU A 41 -4.53 22.46 0.26
N VAL A 42 -4.44 21.97 -0.97
CA VAL A 42 -5.41 22.24 -2.02
C VAL A 42 -6.78 21.69 -1.62
N GLY A 43 -6.86 20.46 -1.09
CA GLY A 43 -8.08 19.88 -0.57
C GLY A 43 -8.75 20.73 0.51
N TRP A 44 -7.97 21.25 1.45
CA TRP A 44 -8.45 22.20 2.46
C TRP A 44 -8.99 23.48 1.82
N GLY A 45 -8.31 24.01 0.79
CA GLY A 45 -8.72 25.24 0.09
C GLY A 45 -9.97 25.07 -0.78
N ILE A 46 -10.22 23.90 -1.37
CA ILE A 46 -11.46 23.61 -2.14
C ILE A 46 -12.62 23.17 -1.25
N GLY A 47 -12.32 22.79 -0.01
CA GLY A 47 -13.30 22.40 1.01
C GLY A 47 -14.04 23.60 1.60
N PRO A 48 -14.84 23.37 2.68
CA PRO A 48 -15.65 24.40 3.33
C PRO A 48 -14.83 25.57 3.93
N ALA A 49 -13.54 25.36 4.22
CA ALA A 49 -12.66 26.44 4.69
C ALA A 49 -12.30 27.48 3.62
N GLY A 50 -12.35 27.09 2.35
CA GLY A 50 -11.96 27.94 1.23
C GLY A 50 -13.15 28.27 0.33
N ILE A 51 -13.17 27.75 -0.90
CA ILE A 51 -14.20 28.06 -1.90
C ILE A 51 -15.49 27.24 -1.75
N GLY A 52 -15.51 26.24 -0.86
CA GLY A 52 -16.70 25.40 -0.61
C GLY A 52 -17.17 24.58 -1.82
N LEU A 53 -16.25 24.20 -2.71
CA LEU A 53 -16.54 23.39 -3.89
C LEU A 53 -16.83 21.93 -3.52
N VAL A 54 -16.11 21.41 -2.54
CA VAL A 54 -16.23 20.05 -2.04
C VAL A 54 -16.63 20.12 -0.58
N ASP A 55 -17.87 19.78 -0.28
CA ASP A 55 -18.39 19.73 1.09
C ASP A 55 -18.68 18.27 1.46
N LEU A 56 -17.71 17.63 2.10
CA LEU A 56 -17.78 16.26 2.56
C LEU A 56 -17.95 16.23 4.07
N ASP A 57 -18.87 15.40 4.55
CA ASP A 57 -19.02 15.11 5.96
C ASP A 57 -18.48 13.68 6.25
N PRO A 58 -17.55 13.52 7.21
CA PRO A 58 -16.91 12.21 7.44
C PRO A 58 -17.88 11.16 7.98
N TYR A 59 -19.05 11.53 8.49
CA TYR A 59 -20.07 10.61 8.98
C TYR A 59 -21.17 10.38 7.91
N ASP A 60 -21.71 11.45 7.36
CA ASP A 60 -22.84 11.38 6.42
C ASP A 60 -22.40 10.82 5.06
N ASP A 61 -21.17 11.13 4.62
CA ASP A 61 -20.57 10.62 3.38
C ASP A 61 -19.69 9.37 3.59
N ALA A 62 -19.74 8.75 4.78
CA ALA A 62 -18.88 7.62 5.14
C ALA A 62 -18.91 6.48 4.10
N LYS A 63 -20.08 6.17 3.53
CA LYS A 63 -20.22 5.11 2.51
C LYS A 63 -19.50 5.46 1.20
N LEU A 64 -19.53 6.71 0.76
CA LEU A 64 -18.81 7.17 -0.41
C LEU A 64 -17.30 7.11 -0.16
N LEU A 65 -16.86 7.64 0.99
CA LEU A 65 -15.47 7.65 1.40
C LEU A 65 -14.92 6.24 1.60
N GLU A 66 -15.72 5.33 2.17
CA GLU A 66 -15.37 3.90 2.26
C GLU A 66 -15.05 3.32 0.88
N ARG A 67 -15.95 3.49 -0.12
CA ARG A 67 -15.76 2.92 -1.45
C ARG A 67 -14.57 3.55 -2.20
N LEU A 68 -14.38 4.85 -2.09
CA LEU A 68 -13.24 5.51 -2.73
C LEU A 68 -11.90 5.06 -2.13
N THR A 69 -11.82 5.00 -0.80
CA THR A 69 -10.62 4.54 -0.12
C THR A 69 -10.36 3.06 -0.31
N GLU A 70 -11.42 2.23 -0.36
CA GLU A 70 -11.34 0.80 -0.68
C GLU A 70 -10.67 0.57 -2.05
N ILE A 71 -11.16 1.24 -3.10
CA ILE A 71 -10.58 1.13 -4.45
C ILE A 71 -9.10 1.58 -4.44
N ALA A 72 -8.77 2.67 -3.76
CA ALA A 72 -7.40 3.15 -3.67
C ALA A 72 -6.47 2.14 -2.99
N VAL A 73 -6.92 1.55 -1.87
CA VAL A 73 -6.17 0.51 -1.16
C VAL A 73 -5.97 -0.73 -2.04
N LEU A 74 -7.00 -1.19 -2.76
CA LEU A 74 -6.90 -2.35 -3.65
C LEU A 74 -5.85 -2.14 -4.75
N ILE A 75 -5.84 -0.98 -5.41
CA ILE A 75 -4.86 -0.63 -6.44
C ILE A 75 -3.44 -0.65 -5.85
N SER A 76 -3.26 -0.04 -4.69
CA SER A 76 -1.97 0.04 -4.03
C SER A 76 -1.44 -1.32 -3.57
N LEU A 77 -2.30 -2.16 -3.01
CA LEU A 77 -1.93 -3.51 -2.57
C LEU A 77 -1.52 -4.39 -3.75
N PHE A 78 -2.23 -4.31 -4.86
CA PHE A 78 -1.85 -5.02 -6.09
C PHE A 78 -0.48 -4.55 -6.58
N THR A 79 -0.26 -3.23 -6.62
CA THR A 79 1.02 -2.62 -6.99
C THR A 79 2.15 -3.06 -6.06
N ALA A 80 1.92 -3.08 -4.75
CA ALA A 80 2.89 -3.58 -3.77
C ALA A 80 3.25 -5.06 -4.03
N GLY A 81 2.25 -5.89 -4.38
CA GLY A 81 2.46 -7.28 -4.77
C GLY A 81 3.32 -7.43 -6.02
N LEU A 82 3.07 -6.62 -7.07
CA LEU A 82 3.85 -6.60 -8.31
C LEU A 82 5.32 -6.17 -8.10
N LYS A 83 5.59 -5.28 -7.16
CA LYS A 83 6.96 -4.78 -6.86
C LYS A 83 7.84 -5.82 -6.15
N LEU A 84 7.28 -6.88 -5.56
CA LEU A 84 8.02 -7.84 -4.73
C LEU A 84 8.48 -9.07 -5.54
N GLU A 85 9.64 -8.97 -6.16
CA GLU A 85 10.22 -10.01 -7.04
C GLU A 85 10.88 -11.17 -6.27
N MET A 86 11.21 -11.01 -4.97
CA MET A 86 11.96 -12.02 -4.22
C MET A 86 11.21 -13.34 -4.07
N PRO A 87 11.89 -14.52 -4.27
CA PRO A 87 11.29 -15.82 -4.05
C PRO A 87 10.72 -15.96 -2.64
N LEU A 88 9.56 -16.61 -2.48
CA LEU A 88 8.90 -16.77 -1.17
C LEU A 88 9.75 -17.52 -0.14
N ARG A 89 10.73 -18.34 -0.61
CA ARG A 89 11.66 -19.07 0.25
C ARG A 89 12.83 -18.21 0.76
N ASP A 90 13.01 -16.97 0.25
CA ASP A 90 14.07 -16.07 0.71
C ASP A 90 13.83 -15.68 2.18
N ARG A 91 14.89 -15.77 2.99
CA ARG A 91 14.83 -15.42 4.42
C ARG A 91 14.47 -13.97 4.69
N ARG A 92 14.58 -13.08 3.69
CA ARG A 92 14.21 -11.66 3.81
C ARG A 92 12.70 -11.48 4.00
N TRP A 93 11.87 -12.43 3.58
CA TRP A 93 10.43 -12.43 3.86
C TRP A 93 10.10 -12.43 5.36
N ARG A 94 11.04 -12.83 6.22
CA ARG A 94 10.87 -12.69 7.67
C ARG A 94 10.68 -11.23 8.10
N ILE A 95 11.24 -10.26 7.35
CA ILE A 95 11.13 -8.84 7.69
C ILE A 95 9.68 -8.36 7.51
N PRO A 96 9.08 -8.37 6.31
CA PRO A 96 7.69 -7.92 6.15
C PRO A 96 6.69 -8.77 6.95
N VAL A 97 6.88 -10.09 7.05
CA VAL A 97 5.98 -10.95 7.83
C VAL A 97 6.03 -10.59 9.32
N GLN A 98 7.19 -10.35 9.91
CA GLN A 98 7.30 -9.96 11.32
C GLN A 98 6.79 -8.52 11.55
N LEU A 99 6.96 -7.61 10.59
CA LEU A 99 6.37 -6.28 10.66
C LEU A 99 4.84 -6.34 10.61
N ALA A 100 4.28 -7.11 9.67
CA ALA A 100 2.83 -7.26 9.53
C ALA A 100 2.17 -8.20 10.58
N SER A 101 2.94 -8.91 11.39
CA SER A 101 2.41 -9.78 12.46
C SER A 101 2.86 -9.29 13.85
N VAL A 102 4.12 -9.50 14.24
CA VAL A 102 4.61 -9.19 15.59
C VAL A 102 4.55 -7.69 15.88
N SER A 103 5.09 -6.84 14.97
CA SER A 103 4.99 -5.38 15.14
C SER A 103 3.54 -4.91 15.15
N MET A 104 2.68 -5.49 14.30
CA MET A 104 1.24 -5.20 14.27
C MET A 104 0.61 -5.50 15.65
N LEU A 105 0.82 -6.69 16.20
CA LEU A 105 0.30 -7.08 17.52
C LEU A 105 0.76 -6.14 18.62
N VAL A 106 2.05 -5.78 18.65
CA VAL A 106 2.59 -4.83 19.63
C VAL A 106 1.95 -3.45 19.47
N THR A 107 1.79 -2.99 18.23
CA THR A 107 1.14 -1.70 17.94
C THR A 107 -0.32 -1.71 18.39
N VAL A 108 -1.07 -2.75 18.04
CA VAL A 108 -2.49 -2.90 18.45
C VAL A 108 -2.61 -2.94 19.96
N ALA A 109 -1.79 -3.73 20.65
CA ALA A 109 -1.82 -3.81 22.10
C ALA A 109 -1.48 -2.45 22.78
N ALA A 110 -0.46 -1.76 22.26
CA ALA A 110 -0.05 -0.46 22.80
C ALA A 110 -1.12 0.62 22.58
N VAL A 111 -1.68 0.71 21.34
CA VAL A 111 -2.72 1.71 21.02
C VAL A 111 -4.02 1.38 21.76
N THR A 112 -4.39 0.11 21.91
CA THR A 112 -5.53 -0.31 22.72
C THR A 112 -5.34 0.14 24.20
N ALA A 113 -4.17 -0.11 24.76
CA ALA A 113 -3.88 0.31 26.14
C ALA A 113 -3.95 1.84 26.29
N ILE A 114 -3.38 2.59 25.34
CA ILE A 114 -3.46 4.06 25.32
C ILE A 114 -4.93 4.50 25.18
N GLY A 115 -5.67 3.91 24.26
CA GLY A 115 -7.09 4.22 24.04
C GLY A 115 -7.93 3.98 25.28
N PHE A 116 -7.72 2.84 25.94
CA PHE A 116 -8.51 2.45 27.11
C PHE A 116 -8.11 3.24 28.39
N PHE A 117 -6.81 3.36 28.70
CA PHE A 117 -6.35 3.93 29.96
C PHE A 117 -6.12 5.45 29.93
N LEU A 118 -5.75 6.03 28.78
CA LEU A 118 -5.39 7.45 28.67
C LEU A 118 -6.43 8.28 27.91
N LEU A 119 -7.13 7.67 26.94
CA LEU A 119 -8.23 8.33 26.21
C LEU A 119 -9.59 7.96 26.79
N GLU A 120 -9.64 7.06 27.77
CA GLU A 120 -10.87 6.61 28.45
C GLU A 120 -11.94 6.07 27.51
N LEU A 121 -11.53 5.51 26.35
CA LEU A 121 -12.43 4.92 25.37
C LEU A 121 -12.97 3.57 25.86
N PRO A 122 -14.22 3.20 25.52
CA PRO A 122 -14.69 1.83 25.68
C PRO A 122 -13.70 0.84 25.03
N LEU A 123 -13.50 -0.33 25.63
CA LEU A 123 -12.51 -1.30 25.14
C LEU A 123 -12.67 -1.60 23.64
N GLY A 124 -13.90 -1.77 23.15
CA GLY A 124 -14.15 -2.01 21.73
C GLY A 124 -13.72 -0.85 20.84
N ALA A 125 -13.95 0.40 21.25
CA ALA A 125 -13.50 1.59 20.53
C ALA A 125 -11.97 1.73 20.59
N ALA A 126 -11.34 1.39 21.70
CA ALA A 126 -9.88 1.39 21.83
C ALA A 126 -9.20 0.35 20.92
N VAL A 127 -9.77 -0.88 20.82
CA VAL A 127 -9.30 -1.92 19.90
C VAL A 127 -9.55 -1.50 18.45
N LEU A 128 -10.70 -0.89 18.16
CA LEU A 128 -11.05 -0.39 16.84
C LEU A 128 -10.08 0.71 16.40
N LEU A 129 -9.80 1.71 17.26
CA LEU A 129 -8.79 2.74 17.01
C LEU A 129 -7.41 2.13 16.72
N ALA A 130 -7.05 1.09 17.48
CA ALA A 130 -5.80 0.37 17.28
C ALA A 130 -5.77 -0.33 15.92
N GLY A 131 -6.82 -1.03 15.50
CA GLY A 131 -6.95 -1.66 14.20
C GLY A 131 -6.89 -0.63 13.04
N ILE A 132 -7.51 0.53 13.22
CA ILE A 132 -7.51 1.64 12.25
C ILE A 132 -6.11 2.24 12.09
N LEU A 133 -5.38 2.43 13.19
CA LEU A 133 -4.09 3.15 13.18
C LEU A 133 -2.86 2.23 13.12
N ALA A 134 -3.00 0.92 13.25
CA ALA A 134 -1.86 0.01 13.22
C ALA A 134 -1.25 -0.18 11.82
N PRO A 135 -2.01 -0.30 10.71
CA PRO A 135 -1.43 -0.51 9.39
C PRO A 135 -0.69 0.74 8.88
N THR A 136 0.33 0.49 8.04
CA THR A 136 1.09 1.53 7.35
C THR A 136 0.64 1.62 5.89
N ASP A 137 0.52 2.81 5.38
CA ASP A 137 -0.02 3.10 4.06
C ASP A 137 1.04 2.91 2.97
N PRO A 138 0.84 2.01 1.99
CA PRO A 138 1.78 1.82 0.91
C PRO A 138 1.78 2.98 -0.11
N VAL A 139 0.68 3.71 -0.30
CA VAL A 139 0.58 4.81 -1.27
C VAL A 139 1.46 5.98 -0.83
N LEU A 140 1.22 6.47 0.38
CA LEU A 140 1.96 7.61 0.94
C LEU A 140 3.41 7.25 1.30
N ALA A 141 3.74 5.95 1.38
CA ALA A 141 5.09 5.44 1.63
C ALA A 141 5.89 5.15 0.37
N SER A 142 5.40 5.48 -0.82
CA SER A 142 6.01 5.14 -2.12
C SER A 142 7.50 5.53 -2.23
N ASP A 143 7.90 6.68 -1.68
CA ASP A 143 9.29 7.17 -1.69
C ASP A 143 10.29 6.27 -0.92
N VAL A 144 9.80 5.45 0.01
CA VAL A 144 10.63 4.56 0.85
C VAL A 144 10.47 3.08 0.49
N GLN A 145 9.64 2.77 -0.48
CA GLN A 145 9.38 1.43 -0.98
C GLN A 145 10.34 1.02 -2.12
N VAL A 146 10.15 -0.18 -2.61
CA VAL A 146 10.83 -0.69 -3.80
C VAL A 146 10.43 0.16 -5.01
N GLU A 147 11.42 0.79 -5.65
CA GLU A 147 11.22 1.62 -6.85
C GLU A 147 11.27 0.77 -8.12
N VAL A 148 12.22 -0.17 -8.16
CA VAL A 148 12.40 -1.12 -9.27
C VAL A 148 12.42 -2.54 -8.71
N PRO A 149 11.85 -3.53 -9.40
CA PRO A 149 11.72 -4.90 -8.90
C PRO A 149 13.05 -5.56 -8.51
N SER A 150 14.15 -5.19 -9.19
CA SER A 150 15.50 -5.66 -8.88
C SER A 150 16.10 -5.08 -7.59
N ASP A 151 15.43 -4.14 -6.92
CA ASP A 151 15.89 -3.57 -5.66
C ASP A 151 15.84 -4.61 -4.54
N ARG A 152 17.01 -4.98 -4.03
CA ARG A 152 17.19 -5.99 -2.98
C ARG A 152 17.48 -5.38 -1.61
N ASP A 153 17.28 -4.08 -1.46
CA ASP A 153 17.48 -3.41 -0.17
C ASP A 153 16.46 -3.89 0.86
N ARG A 154 16.95 -4.31 2.05
CA ARG A 154 16.12 -4.88 3.11
C ARG A 154 15.13 -3.89 3.70
N LEU A 155 15.49 -2.59 3.75
CA LEU A 155 14.60 -1.54 4.26
C LEU A 155 13.39 -1.40 3.33
N ARG A 156 13.65 -1.19 2.02
CA ARG A 156 12.60 -0.99 1.03
C ARG A 156 11.74 -2.22 0.84
N PHE A 157 12.37 -3.40 0.71
CA PHE A 157 11.65 -4.67 0.62
C PHE A 157 10.77 -4.91 1.87
N GLY A 158 11.30 -4.63 3.07
CA GLY A 158 10.58 -4.77 4.32
C GLY A 158 9.35 -3.86 4.38
N LEU A 159 9.50 -2.57 4.05
CA LEU A 159 8.40 -1.60 4.09
C LEU A 159 7.36 -1.84 3.00
N THR A 160 7.77 -2.24 1.77
CA THR A 160 6.83 -2.60 0.70
C THR A 160 5.99 -3.82 1.08
N GLY A 161 6.64 -4.87 1.57
CA GLY A 161 5.94 -6.08 1.98
C GLY A 161 5.12 -5.91 3.26
N GLU A 162 5.56 -5.04 4.19
CA GLU A 162 4.74 -4.64 5.33
C GLU A 162 3.45 -3.97 4.86
N GLY A 163 3.54 -2.89 4.05
CA GLY A 163 2.37 -2.18 3.54
C GLY A 163 1.41 -3.07 2.75
N GLY A 164 1.94 -4.07 2.01
CA GLY A 164 1.11 -5.03 1.29
C GLY A 164 0.39 -6.07 2.17
N LEU A 165 0.95 -6.41 3.33
CA LEU A 165 0.40 -7.44 4.23
C LEU A 165 -0.43 -6.84 5.38
N ASN A 166 -0.03 -5.68 5.90
CA ASN A 166 -0.56 -5.16 7.16
C ASN A 166 -2.00 -4.69 7.07
N ASP A 167 -2.47 -4.17 5.94
CA ASP A 167 -3.87 -3.82 5.77
C ASP A 167 -4.76 -5.07 5.95
N GLY A 168 -4.41 -6.17 5.32
CA GLY A 168 -5.15 -7.42 5.53
C GLY A 168 -4.99 -8.02 6.92
N THR A 169 -3.85 -7.84 7.60
CA THR A 169 -3.63 -8.37 8.96
C THR A 169 -4.18 -7.45 10.06
N ALA A 170 -4.49 -6.20 9.75
CA ALA A 170 -5.18 -5.29 10.67
C ALA A 170 -6.70 -5.55 10.73
N PHE A 171 -7.29 -6.03 9.63
CA PHE A 171 -8.74 -6.23 9.54
C PHE A 171 -9.32 -7.12 10.64
N PRO A 172 -8.69 -8.24 11.07
CA PRO A 172 -9.16 -9.01 12.23
C PRO A 172 -9.34 -8.16 13.49
N PHE A 173 -8.49 -7.17 13.72
CA PHE A 173 -8.60 -6.30 14.91
C PHE A 173 -9.71 -5.26 14.75
N VAL A 174 -9.99 -4.81 13.55
CA VAL A 174 -11.17 -3.98 13.25
C VAL A 174 -12.44 -4.79 13.55
N MET A 175 -12.51 -6.06 13.10
CA MET A 175 -13.63 -6.96 13.39
C MET A 175 -13.75 -7.26 14.90
N LEU A 176 -12.61 -7.39 15.60
CA LEU A 176 -12.62 -7.56 17.06
C LEU A 176 -13.18 -6.33 17.76
N GLY A 177 -12.74 -5.12 17.37
CA GLY A 177 -13.23 -3.86 17.92
C GLY A 177 -14.73 -3.69 17.72
N LEU A 178 -15.23 -3.93 16.50
CA LEU A 178 -16.66 -3.92 16.18
C LEU A 178 -17.42 -4.99 16.98
N GLY A 179 -16.84 -6.16 17.16
CA GLY A 179 -17.46 -7.23 17.94
C GLY A 179 -17.54 -6.92 19.43
N LEU A 180 -16.54 -6.27 20.01
CA LEU A 180 -16.59 -5.79 21.40
C LEU A 180 -17.58 -4.64 21.60
N LEU A 181 -17.95 -3.93 20.51
CA LEU A 181 -19.04 -2.95 20.48
C LEU A 181 -20.41 -3.59 20.13
N ALA A 182 -20.48 -4.91 20.05
CA ALA A 182 -21.66 -5.67 19.65
C ALA A 182 -22.16 -5.43 18.21
N LEU A 183 -21.31 -4.89 17.33
CA LEU A 183 -21.59 -4.63 15.92
C LEU A 183 -21.16 -5.78 14.99
N HIS A 184 -20.40 -6.76 15.50
CA HIS A 184 -19.98 -7.97 14.78
C HIS A 184 -20.05 -9.19 15.68
N PRO A 185 -20.54 -10.37 15.20
CA PRO A 185 -20.63 -11.55 16.03
C PRO A 185 -19.24 -12.22 16.21
N LEU A 186 -18.75 -12.24 17.44
CA LEU A 186 -17.47 -12.90 17.78
C LEU A 186 -17.64 -14.40 18.10
N GLY A 187 -18.86 -14.86 18.36
CA GLY A 187 -19.15 -16.20 18.87
C GLY A 187 -18.82 -16.34 20.36
N GLU A 188 -19.28 -17.45 20.99
CA GLU A 188 -18.98 -17.72 22.40
C GLU A 188 -17.45 -17.83 22.59
N TRP A 189 -16.91 -17.15 23.62
CA TRP A 189 -15.46 -17.11 23.90
C TRP A 189 -14.60 -16.62 22.73
N GLY A 190 -15.19 -15.92 21.74
CA GLY A 190 -14.45 -15.40 20.58
C GLY A 190 -14.02 -16.44 19.57
N TRP A 191 -14.56 -17.69 19.60
CA TRP A 191 -14.14 -18.77 18.71
C TRP A 191 -14.28 -18.43 17.24
N ARG A 192 -15.37 -17.71 16.87
CA ARG A 192 -15.62 -17.28 15.49
C ARG A 192 -14.56 -16.30 15.02
N TRP A 193 -14.19 -15.34 15.87
CA TRP A 193 -13.13 -14.40 15.55
C TRP A 193 -11.80 -15.13 15.25
N TRP A 194 -11.39 -16.07 16.12
CA TRP A 194 -10.16 -16.82 15.89
C TRP A 194 -10.20 -17.71 14.65
N THR A 195 -11.30 -18.43 14.42
CA THR A 195 -11.39 -19.43 13.33
C THR A 195 -11.76 -18.80 12.01
N VAL A 196 -12.71 -17.87 11.98
CA VAL A 196 -13.21 -17.26 10.74
C VAL A 196 -12.43 -15.99 10.41
N ASP A 197 -12.39 -15.02 11.34
CA ASP A 197 -11.82 -13.70 11.03
C ASP A 197 -10.29 -13.70 11.04
N VAL A 198 -9.62 -14.55 11.84
CA VAL A 198 -8.16 -14.63 11.86
C VAL A 198 -7.65 -15.74 10.92
N LEU A 199 -8.02 -17.01 11.16
CA LEU A 199 -7.41 -18.13 10.43
C LEU A 199 -7.96 -18.28 9.01
N TRP A 200 -9.29 -18.41 8.89
CA TRP A 200 -9.92 -18.66 7.59
C TRP A 200 -9.78 -17.48 6.65
N ALA A 201 -10.18 -16.27 7.08
CA ALA A 201 -10.21 -15.11 6.20
C ALA A 201 -8.82 -14.72 5.67
N VAL A 202 -7.78 -14.86 6.49
CA VAL A 202 -6.38 -14.64 6.08
C VAL A 202 -5.93 -15.73 5.11
N ALA A 203 -6.15 -17.00 5.43
CA ALA A 203 -5.70 -18.13 4.59
C ALA A 203 -6.45 -18.16 3.25
N ALA A 204 -7.77 -17.97 3.27
CA ALA A 204 -8.60 -17.91 2.08
C ALA A 204 -8.22 -16.71 1.19
N GLY A 205 -8.03 -15.52 1.78
CA GLY A 205 -7.59 -14.34 1.04
C GLY A 205 -6.27 -14.59 0.31
N LEU A 206 -5.23 -14.97 1.02
CA LEU A 206 -3.92 -15.26 0.43
C LEU A 206 -3.97 -16.39 -0.61
N GLY A 207 -4.68 -17.49 -0.30
CA GLY A 207 -4.77 -18.66 -1.17
C GLY A 207 -5.53 -18.37 -2.48
N ILE A 208 -6.70 -17.74 -2.38
CA ILE A 208 -7.54 -17.38 -3.54
C ILE A 208 -6.80 -16.38 -4.43
N GLY A 209 -6.24 -15.34 -3.83
CA GLY A 209 -5.51 -14.32 -4.59
C GLY A 209 -4.31 -14.91 -5.33
N TYR A 210 -3.49 -15.71 -4.63
CA TYR A 210 -2.34 -16.36 -5.25
C TYR A 210 -2.74 -17.30 -6.38
N LEU A 211 -3.79 -18.11 -6.18
CA LEU A 211 -4.30 -19.03 -7.21
C LEU A 211 -4.81 -18.28 -8.44
N LEU A 212 -5.61 -17.23 -8.26
CA LEU A 212 -6.16 -16.44 -9.37
C LEU A 212 -5.06 -15.69 -10.11
N GLY A 213 -4.11 -15.06 -9.40
CA GLY A 213 -2.97 -14.39 -10.02
C GLY A 213 -2.12 -15.33 -10.86
N ALA A 214 -1.82 -16.52 -10.32
CA ALA A 214 -1.07 -17.54 -11.05
C ALA A 214 -1.84 -18.12 -12.26
N LEU A 215 -3.15 -18.34 -12.12
CA LEU A 215 -4.00 -18.86 -13.19
C LEU A 215 -4.14 -17.87 -14.34
N VAL A 216 -4.56 -16.63 -14.01
CA VAL A 216 -4.75 -15.57 -15.02
C VAL A 216 -3.44 -15.26 -15.73
N GLY A 217 -2.37 -15.11 -14.98
CA GLY A 217 -1.08 -14.80 -15.57
C GLY A 217 -0.57 -15.89 -16.51
N ARG A 218 -0.66 -17.18 -16.13
CA ARG A 218 -0.30 -18.29 -17.03
C ARG A 218 -1.20 -18.34 -18.26
N ALA A 219 -2.51 -18.13 -18.09
CA ALA A 219 -3.44 -18.09 -19.21
C ALA A 219 -3.07 -16.99 -20.22
N VAL A 220 -2.76 -15.78 -19.73
CA VAL A 220 -2.35 -14.65 -20.57
C VAL A 220 -1.06 -14.96 -21.34
N ILE A 221 -0.03 -15.45 -20.65
CA ILE A 221 1.25 -15.81 -21.30
C ILE A 221 1.04 -16.92 -22.33
N PHE A 222 0.24 -17.94 -22.01
CA PHE A 222 -0.08 -19.01 -22.94
C PHE A 222 -0.77 -18.47 -24.21
N LEU A 223 -1.77 -17.58 -24.06
CA LEU A 223 -2.47 -16.97 -25.19
C LEU A 223 -1.52 -16.13 -26.05
N ARG A 224 -0.63 -15.37 -25.43
CA ARG A 224 0.37 -14.54 -26.15
C ARG A 224 1.36 -15.37 -26.96
N THR A 225 1.89 -16.42 -26.35
CA THR A 225 2.97 -17.21 -26.96
C THR A 225 2.49 -18.22 -27.97
N HIS A 226 1.30 -18.81 -27.79
CA HIS A 226 0.79 -19.86 -28.67
C HIS A 226 -0.24 -19.34 -29.67
N HIS A 227 -1.10 -18.41 -29.29
CA HIS A 227 -2.17 -17.90 -30.11
C HIS A 227 -1.96 -16.49 -30.63
N ARG A 228 -0.94 -15.76 -30.10
CA ARG A 228 -0.66 -14.36 -30.39
C ARG A 228 -1.87 -13.46 -30.12
N GLU A 229 -2.64 -13.79 -29.11
CA GLU A 229 -3.80 -13.05 -28.61
C GLU A 229 -3.49 -12.36 -27.26
N ALA A 230 -4.45 -11.63 -26.69
CA ALA A 230 -4.33 -10.89 -25.44
C ALA A 230 -3.17 -9.85 -25.44
N LEU A 231 -2.98 -9.17 -26.57
CA LEU A 231 -1.98 -8.14 -26.76
C LEU A 231 -2.61 -6.74 -26.64
N GLY A 232 -1.92 -5.81 -26.00
CA GLY A 232 -2.30 -4.39 -25.96
C GLY A 232 -3.48 -4.03 -25.04
N ALA A 233 -3.84 -4.91 -24.08
CA ALA A 233 -4.92 -4.68 -23.12
C ALA A 233 -4.49 -5.06 -21.69
N ASP A 234 -3.22 -4.82 -21.35
CA ASP A 234 -2.63 -5.17 -20.05
C ASP A 234 -3.33 -4.46 -18.89
N GLU A 235 -3.81 -3.24 -19.12
CA GLU A 235 -4.55 -2.44 -18.15
C GLU A 235 -5.82 -3.16 -17.67
N PHE A 236 -6.56 -3.80 -18.59
CA PHE A 236 -7.76 -4.57 -18.24
C PHE A 236 -7.43 -5.84 -17.47
N ILE A 237 -6.25 -6.44 -17.71
CA ILE A 237 -5.80 -7.60 -16.94
C ILE A 237 -5.59 -7.19 -15.48
N ALA A 238 -4.94 -6.04 -15.23
CA ALA A 238 -4.74 -5.54 -13.89
C ALA A 238 -6.06 -5.28 -13.16
N LEU A 239 -6.94 -4.46 -13.77
CA LEU A 239 -8.24 -4.12 -13.17
C LEU A 239 -9.14 -5.35 -13.01
N GLY A 240 -9.17 -6.21 -14.01
CA GLY A 240 -9.94 -7.46 -13.96
C GLY A 240 -9.46 -8.40 -12.87
N LEU A 241 -8.14 -8.56 -12.70
CA LEU A 241 -7.57 -9.42 -11.68
C LEU A 241 -7.77 -8.85 -10.26
N ILE A 242 -7.62 -7.53 -10.09
CA ILE A 242 -7.95 -6.84 -8.83
C ILE A 242 -9.40 -7.13 -8.44
N ALA A 243 -10.34 -6.84 -9.35
CA ALA A 243 -11.78 -7.02 -9.09
C ALA A 243 -12.14 -8.49 -8.85
N LEU A 244 -11.59 -9.42 -9.63
CA LEU A 244 -11.84 -10.84 -9.52
C LEU A 244 -11.29 -11.41 -8.21
N ALA A 245 -10.03 -11.10 -7.87
CA ALA A 245 -9.41 -11.57 -6.64
C ALA A 245 -10.14 -11.05 -5.40
N TYR A 246 -10.52 -9.77 -5.42
CA TYR A 246 -11.30 -9.15 -4.37
C TYR A 246 -12.68 -9.80 -4.22
N GLY A 247 -13.47 -9.84 -5.31
CA GLY A 247 -14.83 -10.35 -5.28
C GLY A 247 -14.93 -11.82 -4.91
N VAL A 248 -14.04 -12.66 -5.46
CA VAL A 248 -14.01 -14.10 -5.11
C VAL A 248 -13.60 -14.30 -3.66
N ALA A 249 -12.61 -13.56 -3.17
CA ALA A 249 -12.22 -13.67 -1.75
C ALA A 249 -13.39 -13.33 -0.83
N LEU A 250 -14.13 -12.24 -1.09
CA LEU A 250 -15.31 -11.87 -0.32
C LEU A 250 -16.42 -12.93 -0.36
N ALA A 251 -16.66 -13.54 -1.53
CA ALA A 251 -17.66 -14.61 -1.69
C ALA A 251 -17.33 -15.81 -0.79
N PHE A 252 -16.06 -16.09 -0.54
CA PHE A 252 -15.59 -17.14 0.36
C PHE A 252 -15.30 -16.65 1.79
N LYS A 253 -15.71 -15.43 2.16
CA LYS A 253 -15.44 -14.80 3.48
C LYS A 253 -13.94 -14.68 3.77
N GLY A 254 -13.11 -14.55 2.73
CA GLY A 254 -11.69 -14.22 2.82
C GLY A 254 -11.45 -12.71 2.79
N TYR A 255 -10.30 -12.27 3.26
CA TYR A 255 -9.93 -10.86 3.16
C TYR A 255 -9.49 -10.48 1.75
N GLY A 256 -10.30 -9.64 1.09
CA GLY A 256 -10.07 -9.19 -0.28
C GLY A 256 -8.75 -8.44 -0.45
N PHE A 257 -8.31 -7.68 0.53
CA PHE A 257 -7.04 -6.96 0.52
C PHE A 257 -5.84 -7.91 0.41
N LEU A 258 -5.82 -8.96 1.21
CA LEU A 258 -4.79 -10.00 1.11
C LEU A 258 -4.86 -10.76 -0.22
N ALA A 259 -6.06 -10.95 -0.76
CA ALA A 259 -6.23 -11.63 -2.04
C ALA A 259 -5.65 -10.78 -3.18
N VAL A 260 -5.93 -9.50 -3.20
CA VAL A 260 -5.41 -8.60 -4.23
C VAL A 260 -3.89 -8.46 -4.15
N PHE A 261 -3.32 -8.30 -2.95
CA PHE A 261 -1.88 -8.34 -2.75
C PHE A 261 -1.25 -9.66 -3.23
N ALA A 262 -1.83 -10.80 -2.83
CA ALA A 262 -1.35 -12.12 -3.21
C ALA A 262 -1.49 -12.38 -4.72
N ALA A 263 -2.51 -11.82 -5.39
CA ALA A 263 -2.68 -11.91 -6.83
C ALA A 263 -1.57 -11.17 -7.58
N GLY A 264 -1.25 -9.94 -7.17
CA GLY A 264 -0.12 -9.18 -7.72
C GLY A 264 1.22 -9.91 -7.51
N LEU A 265 1.42 -10.45 -6.29
CA LEU A 265 2.59 -11.23 -5.94
C LEU A 265 2.74 -12.51 -6.77
N ALA A 266 1.64 -13.22 -7.04
CA ALA A 266 1.63 -14.42 -7.87
C ALA A 266 1.87 -14.10 -9.35
N LEU A 267 1.26 -13.03 -9.85
CA LEU A 267 1.44 -12.56 -11.21
C LEU A 267 2.90 -12.23 -11.50
N ARG A 268 3.60 -11.59 -10.56
CA ARG A 268 5.04 -11.30 -10.66
C ARG A 268 5.91 -12.54 -10.82
N ARG A 269 5.47 -13.72 -10.33
CA ARG A 269 6.24 -14.97 -10.29
C ARG A 269 5.93 -15.95 -11.41
N ILE A 270 5.26 -15.53 -12.46
CA ILE A 270 4.90 -16.41 -13.58
C ILE A 270 6.12 -16.97 -14.28
N ASP A 271 7.22 -16.22 -14.30
CA ASP A 271 8.48 -16.62 -14.92
C ASP A 271 9.30 -17.64 -14.12
N GLU A 272 8.97 -17.86 -12.84
CA GLU A 272 9.66 -18.88 -12.05
C GLU A 272 9.15 -20.27 -12.49
N PRO A 273 10.00 -21.14 -13.13
CA PRO A 273 9.58 -22.47 -13.51
C PRO A 273 9.17 -23.25 -12.26
N MET A 274 7.93 -23.71 -12.24
CA MET A 274 7.39 -24.57 -11.17
C MET A 274 8.10 -25.94 -11.22
N GLY A 275 9.30 -26.05 -10.67
CA GLY A 275 10.02 -27.32 -10.64
C GLY A 275 11.53 -27.28 -10.51
N GLN A 276 12.19 -26.13 -10.62
CA GLN A 276 13.64 -26.09 -10.38
C GLN A 276 13.97 -25.95 -8.89
N ALA A 277 13.42 -26.88 -8.08
CA ALA A 277 13.95 -27.22 -6.78
C ALA A 277 15.01 -28.35 -6.92
N THR A 278 15.79 -28.36 -7.99
CA THR A 278 16.97 -29.22 -8.11
C THR A 278 18.19 -28.43 -7.63
N ALA A 279 18.67 -28.83 -6.48
CA ALA A 279 19.98 -28.47 -5.98
C ALA A 279 21.03 -28.69 -7.09
N GLY A 280 21.62 -27.62 -7.62
CA GLY A 280 22.71 -27.72 -8.60
C GLY A 280 22.65 -26.78 -9.83
N ALA A 281 21.57 -26.06 -10.04
CA ALA A 281 21.55 -25.05 -11.09
C ALA A 281 22.30 -23.79 -10.62
N GLY A 282 23.22 -23.30 -11.45
CA GLY A 282 23.91 -22.02 -11.25
C GLY A 282 22.93 -20.84 -11.03
N PRO A 283 23.44 -19.65 -10.73
CA PRO A 283 22.57 -18.50 -10.51
C PRO A 283 21.59 -18.37 -11.68
N PRO A 284 20.28 -18.09 -11.40
CA PRO A 284 19.29 -17.91 -12.45
C PRO A 284 19.81 -16.92 -13.50
N PRO A 285 19.54 -17.14 -14.79
CA PRO A 285 19.92 -16.19 -15.81
C PRO A 285 19.41 -14.82 -15.37
N ALA A 286 20.27 -13.80 -15.53
CA ALA A 286 19.87 -12.43 -15.23
C ALA A 286 18.56 -12.14 -15.98
N PRO A 287 17.58 -11.48 -15.35
CA PRO A 287 16.37 -11.06 -16.04
C PRO A 287 16.78 -10.32 -17.31
N PRO A 288 16.09 -10.52 -18.44
CA PRO A 288 16.43 -9.83 -19.67
C PRO A 288 16.53 -8.34 -19.37
N ASP A 289 17.67 -7.77 -19.76
CA ASP A 289 17.94 -6.35 -19.54
C ASP A 289 16.97 -5.54 -20.44
N LEU A 290 15.84 -5.12 -19.86
CA LEU A 290 14.83 -4.34 -20.55
C LEU A 290 15.35 -3.01 -21.09
N SER A 291 16.54 -2.55 -20.59
CA SER A 291 17.23 -1.39 -21.14
C SER A 291 17.82 -1.65 -22.53
N GLN A 292 17.93 -2.92 -22.93
CA GLN A 292 18.40 -3.33 -24.25
C GLN A 292 17.25 -3.49 -25.26
N LEU A 293 15.98 -3.46 -24.82
CA LEU A 293 14.85 -3.37 -25.72
C LEU A 293 14.87 -2.00 -26.40
N SER A 294 15.12 -1.98 -27.70
CA SER A 294 15.03 -0.75 -28.46
C SER A 294 13.58 -0.32 -28.59
N ALA A 295 13.34 0.96 -28.86
CA ALA A 295 11.99 1.43 -29.18
C ALA A 295 11.39 0.66 -30.38
N ALA A 296 12.24 0.11 -31.26
CA ALA A 296 11.82 -0.72 -32.39
C ALA A 296 11.29 -2.09 -31.96
N ASP A 297 11.79 -2.67 -30.86
CA ASP A 297 11.29 -3.95 -30.33
C ASP A 297 9.91 -3.82 -29.68
N LEU A 298 9.52 -2.59 -29.34
CA LEU A 298 8.22 -2.22 -28.77
C LEU A 298 7.27 -1.63 -29.83
N MET A 299 7.78 -1.32 -31.04
CA MET A 299 6.95 -0.80 -32.15
C MET A 299 6.39 -1.94 -33.00
N PRO A 300 5.16 -1.78 -33.54
CA PRO A 300 4.63 -2.73 -34.51
C PRO A 300 5.53 -2.79 -35.75
N ASP A 301 5.88 -4.01 -36.18
CA ASP A 301 6.45 -4.24 -37.51
C ASP A 301 5.42 -3.78 -38.57
N PRO A 302 5.79 -3.03 -39.61
CA PRO A 302 4.86 -2.67 -40.67
C PRO A 302 4.14 -3.86 -41.27
N ASN A 303 4.75 -5.06 -41.25
CA ASN A 303 4.17 -6.31 -41.78
C ASN A 303 3.52 -7.18 -40.69
N ASP A 304 3.79 -6.94 -39.39
CA ASP A 304 3.09 -7.55 -38.25
C ASP A 304 2.90 -6.48 -37.19
N PRO A 305 1.69 -5.91 -37.08
CA PRO A 305 1.40 -4.82 -36.13
C PRO A 305 1.54 -5.25 -34.64
N ARG A 306 1.90 -6.49 -34.36
CA ARG A 306 2.08 -7.03 -33.02
C ARG A 306 3.53 -6.94 -32.58
N PRO A 307 3.84 -6.41 -31.38
CA PRO A 307 5.21 -6.35 -30.88
C PRO A 307 5.81 -7.75 -30.76
N GLN A 308 6.89 -8.02 -31.47
CA GLN A 308 7.55 -9.34 -31.44
C GLN A 308 7.96 -9.75 -30.03
N ALA A 309 8.43 -8.80 -29.21
CA ALA A 309 8.78 -9.03 -27.81
C ALA A 309 7.59 -9.53 -26.96
N ALA A 310 6.37 -9.03 -27.24
CA ALA A 310 5.18 -9.41 -26.47
C ALA A 310 4.66 -10.83 -26.77
N THR A 311 5.11 -11.44 -27.89
CA THR A 311 4.74 -12.81 -28.30
C THR A 311 5.88 -13.82 -28.11
N SER A 312 7.10 -13.36 -27.82
CA SER A 312 8.24 -14.21 -27.52
C SER A 312 8.10 -14.90 -26.15
N PRO A 313 8.22 -16.23 -26.05
CA PRO A 313 8.14 -16.92 -24.76
C PRO A 313 9.10 -16.40 -23.68
N GLN A 314 10.26 -15.88 -24.09
CA GLN A 314 11.27 -15.35 -23.17
C GLN A 314 11.00 -13.91 -22.71
N GLN A 315 10.31 -13.10 -23.52
CA GLN A 315 10.13 -11.66 -23.28
C GLN A 315 8.69 -11.28 -22.90
N ALA A 316 7.69 -12.09 -23.32
CA ALA A 316 6.28 -11.78 -23.08
C ALA A 316 5.93 -11.50 -21.60
N PRO A 317 6.45 -12.26 -20.61
CA PRO A 317 6.21 -11.96 -19.22
C PRO A 317 6.80 -10.61 -18.80
N ALA A 318 8.02 -10.29 -19.20
CA ALA A 318 8.68 -9.03 -18.84
C ALA A 318 7.97 -7.81 -19.46
N VAL A 319 7.51 -7.91 -20.73
CA VAL A 319 6.74 -6.86 -21.40
C VAL A 319 5.39 -6.64 -20.68
N MET A 320 4.69 -7.73 -20.34
CA MET A 320 3.45 -7.65 -19.57
C MET A 320 3.67 -6.98 -18.21
N MET A 321 4.70 -7.40 -17.47
CA MET A 321 4.99 -6.81 -16.15
C MET A 321 5.29 -5.32 -16.24
N LEU A 322 6.06 -4.88 -17.21
CA LEU A 322 6.38 -3.47 -17.42
C LEU A 322 5.11 -2.63 -17.72
N ALA A 323 4.20 -3.15 -18.55
CA ALA A 323 2.95 -2.47 -18.84
C ALA A 323 2.07 -2.36 -17.58
N LEU A 324 1.91 -3.46 -16.84
CA LEU A 324 1.16 -3.51 -15.59
C LEU A 324 1.72 -2.55 -14.53
N GLU A 325 3.04 -2.55 -14.32
CA GLU A 325 3.69 -1.65 -13.35
C GLU A 325 3.47 -0.17 -13.69
N ARG A 326 3.64 0.20 -14.97
CA ARG A 326 3.42 1.58 -15.43
C ARG A 326 1.97 2.03 -15.23
N PHE A 327 1.03 1.20 -15.65
CA PHE A 327 -0.40 1.50 -15.51
C PHE A 327 -0.81 1.62 -14.03
N ASN A 328 -0.44 0.65 -13.20
CA ASN A 328 -0.79 0.68 -11.79
C ASN A 328 -0.12 1.85 -11.04
N ALA A 329 1.12 2.21 -11.38
CA ALA A 329 1.77 3.39 -10.81
C ALA A 329 1.04 4.70 -11.15
N GLN A 330 0.44 4.80 -12.36
CA GLN A 330 -0.39 5.95 -12.71
C GLN A 330 -1.71 5.95 -11.92
N LEU A 331 -2.39 4.81 -11.83
CA LEU A 331 -3.61 4.69 -11.02
C LEU A 331 -3.36 5.02 -9.55
N GLU A 332 -2.27 4.51 -8.98
CA GLU A 332 -1.86 4.79 -7.60
C GLU A 332 -1.70 6.30 -7.36
N ARG A 333 -1.05 7.02 -8.29
CA ARG A 333 -0.94 8.48 -8.22
C ARG A 333 -2.28 9.20 -8.33
N PHE A 334 -3.17 8.76 -9.22
CA PHE A 334 -4.50 9.36 -9.32
C PHE A 334 -5.31 9.15 -8.04
N THR A 335 -5.32 7.95 -7.50
CA THR A 335 -6.04 7.65 -6.25
C THR A 335 -5.45 8.41 -5.07
N GLU A 336 -4.12 8.53 -4.96
CA GLU A 336 -3.44 9.36 -3.95
C GLU A 336 -3.97 10.80 -3.98
N VAL A 337 -3.94 11.42 -5.16
CA VAL A 337 -4.42 12.81 -5.33
C VAL A 337 -5.85 12.98 -4.84
N PHE A 338 -6.77 12.15 -5.35
CA PHE A 338 -8.18 12.28 -5.00
C PHE A 338 -8.45 12.04 -3.52
N ILE A 339 -7.82 11.04 -2.92
CA ILE A 339 -8.04 10.74 -1.50
C ILE A 339 -7.41 11.80 -0.60
N VAL A 340 -6.20 12.27 -0.92
CA VAL A 340 -5.56 13.31 -0.08
C VAL A 340 -6.29 14.64 -0.22
N LEU A 341 -6.83 14.98 -1.40
CA LEU A 341 -7.74 16.11 -1.57
C LEU A 341 -8.99 15.97 -0.71
N ALA A 342 -9.62 14.79 -0.72
CA ALA A 342 -10.80 14.51 0.11
C ALA A 342 -10.46 14.64 1.61
N VAL A 343 -9.33 14.09 2.06
CA VAL A 343 -8.85 14.27 3.44
C VAL A 343 -8.68 15.76 3.76
N GLY A 344 -8.08 16.55 2.87
CA GLY A 344 -7.95 18.00 3.04
C GLY A 344 -9.31 18.70 3.19
N ALA A 345 -10.30 18.36 2.36
CA ALA A 345 -11.64 18.93 2.40
C ALA A 345 -12.38 18.57 3.72
N LEU A 346 -12.15 17.37 4.25
CA LEU A 346 -12.76 16.90 5.51
C LEU A 346 -12.27 17.66 6.75
N LEU A 347 -11.08 18.30 6.72
CA LEU A 347 -10.43 18.84 7.93
C LEU A 347 -11.25 19.89 8.66
N THR A 348 -12.15 20.57 7.98
CA THR A 348 -13.02 21.62 8.58
C THR A 348 -14.24 21.06 9.27
N ARG A 349 -14.61 19.82 8.97
CA ARG A 349 -15.72 19.11 9.59
C ARG A 349 -15.30 18.27 10.79
N VAL A 350 -13.99 18.23 11.08
CA VAL A 350 -13.43 17.39 12.15
C VAL A 350 -13.45 18.12 13.48
N VAL A 351 -13.97 17.45 14.49
CA VAL A 351 -13.84 17.89 15.89
C VAL A 351 -12.44 17.48 16.40
N TRP A 352 -11.55 18.44 16.46
CA TRP A 352 -10.16 18.19 16.86
C TRP A 352 -10.03 17.83 18.33
N GLN A 353 -9.43 16.68 18.60
CA GLN A 353 -9.22 16.20 19.95
C GLN A 353 -7.92 16.81 20.55
N PRO A 354 -7.97 17.46 21.73
CA PRO A 354 -6.76 17.99 22.39
C PRO A 354 -5.72 16.92 22.66
N ALA A 355 -6.15 15.67 22.81
CA ALA A 355 -5.28 14.53 22.99
C ALA A 355 -4.26 14.33 21.84
N LEU A 356 -4.52 14.84 20.64
CA LEU A 356 -3.60 14.76 19.50
C LEU A 356 -2.21 15.34 19.81
N LEU A 357 -2.12 16.36 20.67
CA LEU A 357 -0.85 17.00 21.01
C LEU A 357 0.16 16.02 21.66
N TRP A 358 -0.31 15.03 22.39
CA TRP A 358 0.54 14.01 23.00
C TRP A 358 0.41 12.64 22.31
N PHE A 359 -0.76 12.32 21.75
CA PHE A 359 -1.03 11.03 21.13
C PHE A 359 -0.20 10.84 19.84
N VAL A 360 -0.13 11.86 18.97
CA VAL A 360 0.67 11.80 17.73
C VAL A 360 2.17 11.61 18.02
N PRO A 361 2.83 12.42 18.87
CA PRO A 361 4.21 12.16 19.25
C PRO A 361 4.43 10.78 19.88
N LEU A 362 3.51 10.32 20.73
CA LEU A 362 3.59 9.00 21.35
C LEU A 362 3.54 7.87 20.29
N MET A 363 2.64 7.99 19.32
CA MET A 363 2.52 7.04 18.20
C MET A 363 3.81 6.96 17.38
N PHE A 364 4.36 8.10 16.98
CA PHE A 364 5.48 8.14 16.02
C PHE A 364 6.83 7.90 16.71
N LEU A 365 7.02 8.40 17.92
CA LEU A 365 8.32 8.37 18.60
C LEU A 365 8.49 7.21 19.60
N VAL A 366 7.38 6.61 20.05
CA VAL A 366 7.42 5.52 21.03
C VAL A 366 6.78 4.25 20.52
N VAL A 367 5.49 4.27 20.19
CA VAL A 367 4.73 3.05 19.82
C VAL A 367 5.33 2.39 18.60
N ARG A 368 5.47 3.10 17.49
CA ARG A 368 5.99 2.53 16.25
C ARG A 368 7.45 2.09 16.36
N PRO A 369 8.41 2.89 16.88
CA PRO A 369 9.78 2.42 17.06
C PRO A 369 9.91 1.20 17.97
N LEU A 370 9.15 1.16 19.07
CA LEU A 370 9.14 0.02 19.99
C LEU A 370 8.59 -1.25 19.32
N ALA A 371 7.45 -1.13 18.61
CA ALA A 371 6.85 -2.24 17.89
C ALA A 371 7.79 -2.82 16.84
N VAL A 372 8.46 -1.95 16.06
CA VAL A 372 9.46 -2.38 15.06
C VAL A 372 10.70 -2.98 15.74
N ALA A 373 11.15 -2.42 16.85
CA ALA A 373 12.30 -2.95 17.59
C ALA A 373 12.05 -4.38 18.09
N ILE A 374 10.84 -4.64 18.61
CA ILE A 374 10.42 -5.97 19.08
C ILE A 374 10.19 -6.90 17.88
N GLY A 375 9.43 -6.44 16.86
CA GLY A 375 9.06 -7.25 15.72
C GLY A 375 10.24 -7.71 14.88
N LEU A 376 11.30 -6.92 14.79
CA LEU A 376 12.50 -7.24 14.00
C LEU A 376 13.60 -7.97 14.80
N LEU A 377 13.30 -8.49 15.97
CA LEU A 377 14.25 -9.33 16.70
C LEU A 377 14.59 -10.59 15.87
N GLY A 378 15.87 -10.89 15.76
CA GLY A 378 16.36 -12.08 15.03
C GLY A 378 16.32 -11.99 13.49
N THR A 379 15.97 -10.85 12.88
CA THR A 379 15.92 -10.70 11.41
C THR A 379 17.27 -10.38 10.74
N GLY A 380 18.28 -10.02 11.51
CA GLY A 380 19.58 -9.58 10.98
C GLY A 380 19.53 -8.21 10.27
N VAL A 381 18.50 -7.41 10.52
CA VAL A 381 18.38 -6.01 10.08
C VAL A 381 19.34 -5.14 10.89
N THR A 382 20.05 -4.23 10.22
CA THR A 382 20.98 -3.32 10.89
C THR A 382 20.25 -2.32 11.79
N GLY A 383 20.90 -1.80 12.84
CA GLY A 383 20.31 -0.79 13.71
C GLY A 383 19.77 0.42 12.95
N LYS A 384 20.51 0.89 11.92
CA LYS A 384 20.09 2.00 11.07
C LYS A 384 18.81 1.68 10.28
N GLN A 385 18.72 0.50 9.66
CA GLN A 385 17.52 0.05 8.96
C GLN A 385 16.34 -0.05 9.91
N ARG A 386 16.55 -0.63 11.11
CA ARG A 386 15.51 -0.74 12.15
C ARG A 386 14.99 0.63 12.59
N THR A 387 15.87 1.61 12.80
CA THR A 387 15.46 2.99 13.16
C THR A 387 14.64 3.62 12.04
N LEU A 388 15.06 3.46 10.77
CA LEU A 388 14.30 4.00 9.63
C LEU A 388 12.96 3.29 9.45
N MET A 389 12.87 1.97 9.60
CA MET A 389 11.59 1.24 9.59
C MET A 389 10.67 1.66 10.73
N GLY A 390 11.25 1.96 11.91
CA GLY A 390 10.52 2.52 13.04
C GLY A 390 10.00 3.93 12.79
N TRP A 391 10.73 4.74 12.03
CA TRP A 391 10.29 6.08 11.65
C TRP A 391 9.26 6.05 10.52
N PHE A 392 9.51 5.31 9.43
CA PHE A 392 8.64 5.26 8.25
C PHE A 392 7.37 4.41 8.43
N GLY A 393 6.68 4.61 9.54
CA GLY A 393 5.37 4.05 9.80
C GLY A 393 4.25 4.97 9.33
N ILE A 394 4.21 5.31 8.03
CA ILE A 394 3.29 6.30 7.45
C ILE A 394 1.85 5.80 7.57
N ARG A 395 0.94 6.64 8.09
CA ARG A 395 -0.49 6.38 8.19
C ARG A 395 -1.24 7.17 7.13
N GLY A 396 -2.27 6.58 6.52
CA GLY A 396 -2.95 7.24 5.42
C GLY A 396 -4.29 6.62 5.02
N ILE A 397 -4.39 6.21 3.76
CA ILE A 397 -5.65 5.82 3.10
C ILE A 397 -6.28 4.59 3.76
N GLY A 398 -5.49 3.59 4.13
CA GLY A 398 -5.97 2.40 4.82
C GLY A 398 -6.64 2.74 6.17
N SER A 399 -6.06 3.68 6.94
CA SER A 399 -6.68 4.15 8.19
C SER A 399 -8.03 4.83 7.95
N LEU A 400 -8.15 5.63 6.88
CA LEU A 400 -9.42 6.25 6.50
C LEU A 400 -10.45 5.19 6.08
N TYR A 401 -10.06 4.20 5.30
CA TYR A 401 -10.93 3.10 4.91
C TYR A 401 -11.52 2.37 6.13
N TYR A 402 -10.68 1.94 7.09
CA TYR A 402 -11.16 1.21 8.27
C TYR A 402 -12.07 2.05 9.16
N LEU A 403 -11.80 3.34 9.26
CA LEU A 403 -12.67 4.27 9.97
C LEU A 403 -14.04 4.37 9.30
N MET A 404 -14.07 4.59 7.97
CA MET A 404 -15.33 4.67 7.22
C MET A 404 -16.08 3.34 7.25
N TYR A 405 -15.37 2.22 7.13
CA TYR A 405 -15.93 0.89 7.28
C TYR A 405 -16.65 0.72 8.63
N ALA A 406 -16.02 1.15 9.72
CA ALA A 406 -16.62 1.05 11.04
C ALA A 406 -17.88 1.90 11.19
N ILE A 407 -17.88 3.12 10.64
CA ILE A 407 -19.03 4.02 10.66
C ILE A 407 -20.20 3.41 9.87
N VAL A 408 -19.95 2.91 8.67
CA VAL A 408 -20.96 2.25 7.81
C VAL A 408 -21.54 0.99 8.48
N HIS A 409 -20.75 0.32 9.33
CA HIS A 409 -21.20 -0.87 10.08
C HIS A 409 -21.84 -0.56 11.43
N GLY A 410 -22.25 0.68 11.65
CA GLY A 410 -23.12 1.05 12.77
C GLY A 410 -22.41 1.60 14.00
N LEU A 411 -21.19 2.12 13.84
CA LEU A 411 -20.51 2.83 14.94
C LEU A 411 -21.35 4.04 15.35
N ASP A 412 -21.60 4.19 16.66
CA ASP A 412 -22.37 5.31 17.18
C ASP A 412 -21.65 6.65 16.91
N ARG A 413 -22.44 7.73 16.83
CA ARG A 413 -21.94 9.04 16.40
C ARG A 413 -20.89 9.64 17.33
N ASP A 414 -21.07 9.50 18.63
CA ASP A 414 -20.17 10.10 19.62
C ASP A 414 -18.79 9.42 19.57
N THR A 415 -18.78 8.07 19.51
CA THR A 415 -17.55 7.30 19.29
C THR A 415 -16.94 7.61 17.92
N ALA A 416 -17.75 7.69 16.87
CA ALA A 416 -17.29 7.99 15.53
C ALA A 416 -16.60 9.37 15.46
N GLU A 417 -17.18 10.43 16.02
CA GLU A 417 -16.59 11.77 16.07
C GLU A 417 -15.21 11.77 16.75
N THR A 418 -15.09 11.04 17.86
CA THR A 418 -13.81 10.89 18.55
C THR A 418 -12.78 10.16 17.71
N LEU A 419 -13.15 9.03 17.10
CA LEU A 419 -12.24 8.26 16.24
C LEU A 419 -11.89 9.00 14.95
N ILE A 420 -12.83 9.76 14.35
CA ILE A 420 -12.58 10.63 13.20
C ILE A 420 -11.50 11.67 13.57
N GLY A 421 -11.68 12.38 14.69
CA GLY A 421 -10.72 13.40 15.13
C GLY A 421 -9.32 12.84 15.34
N LEU A 422 -9.20 11.70 16.03
CA LEU A 422 -7.93 11.05 16.30
C LEU A 422 -7.29 10.49 15.02
N THR A 423 -8.06 9.80 14.18
CA THR A 423 -7.54 9.17 12.96
C THR A 423 -7.08 10.20 11.95
N LEU A 424 -7.92 11.18 11.60
CA LEU A 424 -7.54 12.23 10.65
C LEU A 424 -6.39 13.08 11.18
N GLY A 425 -6.35 13.35 12.49
CA GLY A 425 -5.23 14.04 13.11
C GLY A 425 -3.90 13.29 12.95
N VAL A 426 -3.89 11.98 13.19
CA VAL A 426 -2.70 11.14 12.98
C VAL A 426 -2.32 11.06 11.50
N VAL A 427 -3.29 10.91 10.58
CA VAL A 427 -3.04 10.85 9.13
C VAL A 427 -2.43 12.16 8.63
N VAL A 428 -2.99 13.31 8.98
CA VAL A 428 -2.45 14.63 8.59
C VAL A 428 -1.06 14.85 9.16
N ALA A 429 -0.87 14.56 10.45
CA ALA A 429 0.44 14.65 11.09
C ALA A 429 1.47 13.71 10.41
N SER A 430 1.04 12.52 9.99
CA SER A 430 1.86 11.56 9.25
C SER A 430 2.27 12.11 7.88
N ILE A 431 1.33 12.66 7.10
CA ILE A 431 1.62 13.28 5.79
C ILE A 431 2.66 14.40 5.96
N VAL A 432 2.50 15.26 6.97
CA VAL A 432 3.42 16.38 7.20
C VAL A 432 4.78 15.90 7.71
N ALA A 433 4.83 15.11 8.77
CA ALA A 433 6.08 14.69 9.39
C ALA A 433 6.95 13.84 8.46
N HIS A 434 6.33 12.87 7.79
CA HIS A 434 7.04 12.00 6.85
C HIS A 434 7.32 12.72 5.53
N GLY A 435 6.39 13.53 5.01
CA GLY A 435 6.58 14.31 3.79
C GLY A 435 7.82 15.21 3.84
N VAL A 436 8.11 15.82 4.99
CA VAL A 436 9.32 16.65 5.18
C VAL A 436 10.57 15.78 5.40
N SER A 437 10.45 14.64 6.09
CA SER A 437 11.61 13.86 6.55
C SER A 437 12.09 12.77 5.61
N VAL A 438 11.24 12.24 4.70
CA VAL A 438 11.58 11.12 3.81
C VAL A 438 12.79 11.44 2.94
N THR A 439 12.72 12.53 2.16
CA THR A 439 13.77 12.88 1.21
C THR A 439 15.16 13.04 1.86
N PRO A 440 15.33 13.84 2.95
CA PRO A 440 16.64 13.99 3.57
C PRO A 440 17.14 12.71 4.25
N LEU A 441 16.25 11.91 4.85
CA LEU A 441 16.64 10.66 5.49
C LEU A 441 17.06 9.60 4.48
N MET A 442 16.34 9.46 3.35
CA MET A 442 16.67 8.52 2.29
C MET A 442 17.93 8.93 1.52
N LYS A 443 18.17 10.23 1.28
CA LYS A 443 19.45 10.72 0.73
C LYS A 443 20.64 10.32 1.64
N ARG A 444 20.51 10.50 2.96
CA ARG A 444 21.55 10.08 3.93
C ARG A 444 21.70 8.56 4.02
N TYR A 445 20.64 7.81 3.76
CA TYR A 445 20.68 6.36 3.72
C TYR A 445 21.46 5.85 2.50
N ARG A 446 21.19 6.40 1.30
CA ARG A 446 21.84 6.04 0.02
C ARG A 446 23.31 6.48 -0.05
N ALA A 447 23.68 7.61 0.56
CA ALA A 447 25.01 8.22 0.47
C ALA A 447 26.14 7.44 1.15
N ARG A 448 25.85 6.35 1.88
CA ARG A 448 26.91 5.53 2.51
C ARG A 448 27.28 4.35 1.62
N PRO A 449 28.62 4.06 1.41
CA PRO A 449 29.06 2.93 0.61
C PRO A 449 28.45 1.63 1.16
N ARG A 450 27.96 0.77 0.26
CA ARG A 450 27.53 -0.59 0.59
C ARG A 450 28.70 -1.33 1.26
N ALA A 451 28.58 -1.61 2.55
CA ALA A 451 29.53 -2.43 3.30
C ALA A 451 29.41 -3.94 2.99
N ASP A 452 28.84 -4.30 1.84
CA ASP A 452 28.70 -5.70 1.38
C ASP A 452 29.61 -5.95 0.16
N LYS A 453 30.90 -5.58 0.21
CA LYS A 453 31.90 -6.30 -0.57
C LYS A 453 32.35 -7.50 0.27
N PRO A 454 32.26 -8.74 -0.21
CA PRO A 454 32.93 -9.85 0.45
C PRO A 454 34.43 -9.54 0.43
N ALA A 455 35.06 -9.56 1.61
CA ALA A 455 36.50 -9.51 1.72
C ALA A 455 37.05 -10.73 0.98
N GLY A 456 37.73 -10.51 -0.16
CA GLY A 456 38.40 -11.59 -0.87
C GLY A 456 38.35 -11.60 -2.40
N ALA A 457 38.01 -10.53 -3.09
CA ALA A 457 38.25 -10.47 -4.54
C ALA A 457 39.65 -9.88 -4.77
N PRO A 458 40.59 -10.61 -5.43
CA PRO A 458 41.90 -10.08 -5.77
C PRO A 458 41.77 -8.95 -6.81
N ASP A 459 42.46 -7.84 -6.56
CA ASP A 459 42.63 -6.77 -7.53
C ASP A 459 43.34 -7.33 -8.78
N THR A 460 42.60 -7.40 -9.88
CA THR A 460 43.22 -7.63 -11.19
C THR A 460 43.87 -6.32 -11.62
N PRO A 461 45.22 -6.28 -11.85
CA PRO A 461 45.85 -5.07 -12.28
C PRO A 461 45.44 -4.74 -13.72
N ALA A 462 45.02 -3.48 -13.93
CA ALA A 462 44.78 -2.92 -15.26
C ALA A 462 46.05 -3.06 -16.11
N GLY A 463 45.97 -3.93 -17.12
CA GLY A 463 46.98 -4.05 -18.16
C GLY A 463 47.06 -2.78 -19.01
N ARG A 464 48.27 -2.38 -19.28
CA ARG A 464 48.70 -1.27 -20.13
C ARG A 464 48.21 -1.44 -21.57
#